data_b8008375001b4ed2e88eeda7b3f38b55
#
_entry.id   b8008375001b4ed2e88eeda7b3f38b55
#
_cell.length_a   1.000
_cell.length_b   1.000
_cell.length_c   1.000
_cell.angle_alpha   90.00
_cell.angle_beta   90.00
_cell.angle_gamma   90.00
#
_symmetry.space_group_name_H-M   'P 1'
#
loop_
_entity.id
_entity.type
_entity.pdbx_description
1 polymer ?
#
loop_
_entity_poly.entity_id
_entity_poly.type
_entity_poly.pdbx_seq_one_letter_code
_entity_poly.pdbx_strand_id
1 'polypeptide(L)'
;MTNDSKHLKDFESFMKVRLQASTDFVEGKFEPLEKISVLKSPATIFPPPGIFVQGANEVNKFNEKGAANFLPGAKNEFEVMHQDADEHIAYWTGIQRSTVKMKGQDDDIIFNLRVTEIFRKENGEWKLMHRHADKLTEQ
;
A
#
# COMPACT_ATOMS: atom_id res chain seq x y z
N MET A 1 -15.44 25.57 -4.74
CA MET A 1 -14.65 24.32 -4.73
C MET A 1 -15.22 23.37 -5.78
N THR A 2 -14.36 22.85 -6.65
CA THR A 2 -14.78 21.88 -7.66
C THR A 2 -15.02 20.51 -7.02
N ASN A 3 -15.77 19.64 -7.70
CA ASN A 3 -15.97 18.26 -7.25
C ASN A 3 -14.62 17.52 -7.14
N ASP A 4 -13.68 17.80 -8.05
CA ASP A 4 -12.35 17.18 -8.03
C ASP A 4 -11.58 17.57 -6.78
N SER A 5 -11.63 18.85 -6.35
CA SER A 5 -10.99 19.29 -5.11
C SER A 5 -11.56 18.59 -3.88
N LYS A 6 -12.88 18.34 -3.88
CA LYS A 6 -13.54 17.61 -2.79
C LYS A 6 -13.07 16.16 -2.74
N HIS A 7 -12.99 15.51 -3.89
CA HIS A 7 -12.54 14.12 -3.98
C HIS A 7 -11.07 13.98 -3.59
N LEU A 8 -10.24 14.94 -3.97
CA LEU A 8 -8.84 14.95 -3.56
C LEU A 8 -8.69 15.08 -2.05
N LYS A 9 -9.45 15.98 -1.42
CA LYS A 9 -9.40 16.14 0.05
C LYS A 9 -9.85 14.87 0.76
N ASP A 10 -10.88 14.22 0.25
CA ASP A 10 -11.36 12.95 0.79
C ASP A 10 -10.28 11.88 0.67
N PHE A 11 -9.61 11.81 -0.48
CA PHE A 11 -8.52 10.87 -0.69
C PHE A 11 -7.31 11.18 0.22
N GLU A 12 -6.97 12.45 0.40
CA GLU A 12 -5.88 12.84 1.30
C GLU A 12 -6.16 12.38 2.73
N SER A 13 -7.41 12.46 3.18
CA SER A 13 -7.82 11.93 4.49
C SER A 13 -7.68 10.40 4.54
N PHE A 14 -8.07 9.73 3.46
CA PHE A 14 -7.93 8.28 3.35
C PHE A 14 -6.45 7.85 3.38
N MET A 15 -5.55 8.66 2.84
CA MET A 15 -4.12 8.32 2.82
C MET A 15 -3.53 8.15 4.23
N LYS A 16 -4.12 8.78 5.24
CA LYS A 16 -3.73 8.54 6.64
C LYS A 16 -4.08 7.12 7.06
N VAL A 17 -5.24 6.63 6.65
CA VAL A 17 -5.68 5.25 6.90
C VAL A 17 -4.77 4.28 6.13
N ARG A 18 -4.42 4.62 4.88
CA ARG A 18 -3.54 3.80 4.06
C ARG A 18 -2.14 3.66 4.69
N LEU A 19 -1.58 4.77 5.18
CA LEU A 19 -0.28 4.74 5.84
C LEU A 19 -0.33 3.86 7.09
N GLN A 20 -1.39 3.97 7.89
CA GLN A 20 -1.51 3.15 9.08
C GLN A 20 -1.61 1.67 8.73
N ALA A 21 -2.37 1.33 7.68
CA ALA A 21 -2.47 -0.06 7.23
C ALA A 21 -1.12 -0.59 6.73
N SER A 22 -0.33 0.25 6.07
CA SER A 22 1.02 -0.11 5.61
C SER A 22 1.96 -0.34 6.81
N THR A 23 1.88 0.52 7.81
CA THR A 23 2.69 0.38 9.03
C THR A 23 2.33 -0.91 9.77
N ASP A 24 1.03 -1.18 9.89
CA ASP A 24 0.56 -2.43 10.52
C ASP A 24 1.05 -3.65 9.73
N PHE A 25 1.04 -3.58 8.40
CA PHE A 25 1.50 -4.65 7.54
C PHE A 25 2.97 -5.00 7.80
N VAL A 26 3.83 -3.99 7.84
CA VAL A 26 5.27 -4.23 8.07
C VAL A 26 5.58 -4.56 9.53
N GLU A 27 4.55 -4.57 10.38
CA GLU A 27 4.63 -5.06 11.76
C GLU A 27 3.97 -6.44 11.93
N GLY A 28 3.57 -7.05 10.83
CA GLY A 28 3.00 -8.40 10.83
C GLY A 28 1.49 -8.48 10.91
N LYS A 29 0.78 -7.35 10.75
CA LYS A 29 -0.69 -7.30 10.85
C LYS A 29 -1.31 -7.08 9.48
N PHE A 30 -1.95 -8.10 8.93
CA PHE A 30 -2.55 -8.04 7.61
C PHE A 30 -3.94 -7.40 7.58
N GLU A 31 -4.74 -7.55 8.63
CA GLU A 31 -6.17 -7.21 8.62
C GLU A 31 -6.48 -5.77 8.21
N PRO A 32 -5.72 -4.74 8.64
CA PRO A 32 -6.01 -3.37 8.19
C PRO A 32 -5.85 -3.20 6.69
N LEU A 33 -4.87 -3.84 6.07
CA LEU A 33 -4.70 -3.80 4.61
C LEU A 33 -5.84 -4.52 3.90
N GLU A 34 -6.28 -5.66 4.42
CA GLU A 34 -7.40 -6.40 3.85
C GLU A 34 -8.67 -5.53 3.81
N LYS A 35 -8.93 -4.79 4.88
CA LYS A 35 -10.12 -3.95 4.99
C LYS A 35 -10.18 -2.85 3.93
N ILE A 36 -9.03 -2.37 3.47
CA ILE A 36 -8.97 -1.31 2.46
C ILE A 36 -8.56 -1.81 1.08
N SER A 37 -8.56 -3.11 0.88
CA SER A 37 -8.27 -3.73 -0.42
C SER A 37 -9.57 -4.14 -1.10
N VAL A 38 -9.58 -4.08 -2.44
CA VAL A 38 -10.78 -4.49 -3.20
C VAL A 38 -11.06 -5.98 -2.97
N LEU A 39 -12.33 -6.32 -2.87
CA LEU A 39 -12.78 -7.71 -2.70
C LEU A 39 -13.13 -8.35 -4.04
N LYS A 40 -13.30 -7.56 -5.08
CA LYS A 40 -13.66 -8.01 -6.43
C LYS A 40 -12.62 -7.52 -7.43
N SER A 41 -12.27 -8.38 -8.37
CA SER A 41 -11.36 -8.03 -9.46
C SER A 41 -11.94 -6.90 -10.31
N PRO A 42 -11.10 -6.08 -10.95
CA PRO A 42 -9.67 -6.28 -11.10
C PRO A 42 -8.86 -5.90 -9.86
N ALA A 43 -7.79 -6.64 -9.62
CA ALA A 43 -6.80 -6.32 -8.60
C ALA A 43 -5.45 -6.88 -9.03
N THR A 44 -4.38 -6.12 -8.79
CA THR A 44 -3.03 -6.54 -9.14
C THR A 44 -2.03 -6.04 -8.14
N ILE A 45 -0.94 -6.79 -7.97
CA ILE A 45 0.23 -6.31 -7.26
C ILE A 45 1.49 -6.72 -8.02
N PHE A 46 2.42 -5.77 -8.16
CA PHE A 46 3.74 -5.97 -8.73
C PHE A 46 4.75 -5.75 -7.61
N PRO A 47 5.12 -6.82 -6.87
CA PRO A 47 6.00 -6.66 -5.71
C PRO A 47 7.48 -6.60 -6.09
N PRO A 48 8.36 -6.22 -5.12
CA PRO A 48 9.79 -6.00 -5.41
C PRO A 48 10.54 -7.14 -6.13
N PRO A 49 10.25 -8.43 -5.90
CA PRO A 49 10.96 -9.47 -6.62
C PRO A 49 10.71 -9.54 -8.13
N GLY A 50 9.84 -8.69 -8.68
CA GLY A 50 9.63 -8.61 -10.11
C GLY A 50 8.60 -9.59 -10.67
N ILE A 51 7.82 -10.20 -9.80
CA ILE A 51 6.69 -11.07 -10.19
C ILE A 51 5.42 -10.23 -10.30
N PHE A 52 4.32 -10.84 -10.71
CA PHE A 52 3.01 -10.20 -10.59
C PHE A 52 2.00 -11.18 -10.00
N VAL A 53 1.00 -10.62 -9.33
CA VAL A 53 -0.16 -11.38 -8.83
C VAL A 53 -1.41 -10.67 -9.32
N GLN A 54 -2.35 -11.42 -9.87
CA GLN A 54 -3.57 -10.88 -10.44
C GLN A 54 -4.79 -11.57 -9.84
N GLY A 55 -5.82 -10.79 -9.54
CA GLY A 55 -7.05 -11.25 -8.95
C GLY A 55 -7.18 -10.86 -7.48
N ALA A 56 -8.38 -10.46 -7.06
CA ALA A 56 -8.60 -9.94 -5.71
C ALA A 56 -8.26 -10.97 -4.62
N ASN A 57 -8.71 -12.20 -4.78
CA ASN A 57 -8.41 -13.24 -3.79
C ASN A 57 -6.92 -13.56 -3.75
N GLU A 58 -6.29 -13.66 -4.92
CA GLU A 58 -4.88 -14.00 -5.05
C GLU A 58 -4.00 -12.91 -4.45
N VAL A 59 -4.34 -11.63 -4.68
CA VAL A 59 -3.61 -10.50 -4.10
C VAL A 59 -3.72 -10.50 -2.58
N ASN A 60 -4.92 -10.72 -2.05
CA ASN A 60 -5.13 -10.77 -0.59
C ASN A 60 -4.37 -11.93 0.05
N LYS A 61 -4.36 -13.10 -0.57
CA LYS A 61 -3.59 -14.25 -0.07
C LYS A 61 -2.09 -13.97 -0.10
N PHE A 62 -1.61 -13.34 -1.17
CA PHE A 62 -0.20 -12.95 -1.29
C PHE A 62 0.18 -11.98 -0.18
N ASN A 63 -0.64 -10.97 0.06
CA ASN A 63 -0.38 -9.97 1.11
C ASN A 63 -0.43 -10.61 2.50
N GLU A 64 -1.37 -11.50 2.76
CA GLU A 64 -1.45 -12.19 4.06
C GLU A 64 -0.16 -12.97 4.35
N LYS A 65 0.34 -13.69 3.37
CA LYS A 65 1.61 -14.43 3.50
C LYS A 65 2.79 -13.47 3.69
N GLY A 66 2.78 -12.34 2.97
CA GLY A 66 3.83 -11.34 3.11
C GLY A 66 3.89 -10.74 4.51
N ALA A 67 2.73 -10.37 5.04
CA ALA A 67 2.66 -9.78 6.39
C ALA A 67 3.20 -10.74 7.45
N ALA A 68 3.00 -12.04 7.28
CA ALA A 68 3.44 -13.04 8.24
C ALA A 68 4.96 -13.13 8.41
N ASN A 69 5.73 -12.53 7.50
CA ASN A 69 7.19 -12.51 7.58
C ASN A 69 7.74 -11.38 8.45
N PHE A 70 6.92 -10.41 8.80
CA PHE A 70 7.35 -9.23 9.56
C PHE A 70 7.11 -9.39 11.05
N LEU A 71 7.94 -8.73 11.85
CA LEU A 71 7.86 -8.71 13.31
C LEU A 71 7.59 -7.27 13.77
N PRO A 72 7.02 -7.07 14.98
CA PRO A 72 6.81 -5.73 15.53
C PRO A 72 8.10 -4.93 15.67
N GLY A 73 7.97 -3.60 15.69
CA GLY A 73 9.10 -2.69 15.88
C GLY A 73 9.55 -1.98 14.60
N ALA A 74 8.69 -1.93 13.59
CA ALA A 74 9.03 -1.27 12.33
C ALA A 74 8.86 0.24 12.41
N LYS A 75 9.59 0.93 11.53
CA LYS A 75 9.35 2.34 11.20
C LYS A 75 8.91 2.37 9.74
N ASN A 76 7.90 3.17 9.42
CA ASN A 76 7.34 3.20 8.07
C ASN A 76 6.73 4.56 7.79
N GLU A 77 7.07 5.15 6.64
CA GLU A 77 6.51 6.43 6.22
C GLU A 77 6.38 6.48 4.70
N PHE A 78 5.48 7.33 4.22
CA PHE A 78 5.31 7.61 2.80
C PHE A 78 5.81 9.01 2.48
N GLU A 79 6.70 9.10 1.51
CA GLU A 79 7.11 10.37 0.91
C GLU A 79 6.31 10.50 -0.37
N VAL A 80 5.16 11.17 -0.29
CA VAL A 80 4.25 11.33 -1.43
C VAL A 80 4.78 12.41 -2.36
N MET A 81 5.10 12.05 -3.59
CA MET A 81 5.58 13.02 -4.60
C MET A 81 4.40 13.73 -5.26
N HIS A 82 3.37 12.99 -5.62
CA HIS A 82 2.11 13.58 -6.06
C HIS A 82 0.97 12.57 -5.90
N GLN A 83 -0.23 13.09 -5.86
CA GLN A 83 -1.46 12.30 -5.71
C GLN A 83 -2.61 13.07 -6.32
N ASP A 84 -3.65 12.36 -6.75
CA ASP A 84 -4.87 13.00 -7.25
C ASP A 84 -6.03 12.02 -7.15
N ALA A 85 -7.26 12.55 -7.28
CA ALA A 85 -8.46 11.75 -7.20
C ALA A 85 -9.62 12.42 -7.94
N ASP A 86 -10.42 11.61 -8.63
CA ASP A 86 -11.76 12.04 -9.05
C ASP A 86 -12.79 11.24 -8.24
N GLU A 87 -14.04 11.16 -8.69
CA GLU A 87 -15.08 10.48 -7.91
C GLU A 87 -14.96 8.95 -7.94
N HIS A 88 -14.15 8.38 -8.83
CA HIS A 88 -14.05 6.93 -9.01
C HIS A 88 -12.66 6.36 -8.77
N ILE A 89 -11.63 7.08 -9.16
CA ILE A 89 -10.25 6.60 -9.16
C ILE A 89 -9.35 7.59 -8.44
N ALA A 90 -8.38 7.09 -7.72
CA ALA A 90 -7.35 7.88 -7.08
C ALA A 90 -6.00 7.18 -7.19
N TYR A 91 -4.94 7.95 -7.06
CA TYR A 91 -3.59 7.37 -7.04
C TYR A 91 -2.67 8.20 -6.17
N TRP A 92 -1.60 7.58 -5.72
CA TRP A 92 -0.42 8.29 -5.24
C TRP A 92 0.83 7.62 -5.78
N THR A 93 1.91 8.38 -5.89
CA THR A 93 3.21 7.84 -6.22
C THR A 93 4.28 8.53 -5.38
N GLY A 94 5.32 7.79 -5.02
CA GLY A 94 6.40 8.31 -4.19
C GLY A 94 7.27 7.21 -3.64
N ILE A 95 7.81 7.45 -2.45
CA ILE A 95 8.75 6.54 -1.80
C ILE A 95 8.15 6.05 -0.49
N GLN A 96 8.25 4.77 -0.25
CA GLN A 96 7.97 4.19 1.07
C GLN A 96 9.31 3.95 1.74
N ARG A 97 9.53 4.60 2.88
CA ARG A 97 10.76 4.44 3.64
C ARG A 97 10.47 3.62 4.88
N SER A 98 11.09 2.46 4.97
CA SER A 98 10.82 1.52 6.06
C SER A 98 12.10 0.96 6.62
N THR A 99 12.10 0.75 7.94
CA THR A 99 13.08 -0.08 8.62
C THR A 99 12.28 -1.16 9.32
N VAL A 100 12.51 -2.42 8.98
CA VAL A 100 11.66 -3.53 9.37
C VAL A 100 12.47 -4.63 10.06
N LYS A 101 11.76 -5.45 10.82
CA LYS A 101 12.28 -6.66 11.43
C LYS A 101 11.59 -7.86 10.78
N MET A 102 12.37 -8.82 10.31
CA MET A 102 11.83 -9.99 9.61
C MET A 102 12.22 -11.27 10.32
N LYS A 103 11.33 -12.26 10.26
CA LYS A 103 11.59 -13.58 10.83
C LYS A 103 12.86 -14.17 10.23
N GLY A 104 13.73 -14.71 11.09
CA GLY A 104 14.97 -15.33 10.66
C GLY A 104 16.12 -14.37 10.39
N GLN A 105 15.92 -13.07 10.65
CA GLN A 105 16.94 -12.04 10.48
C GLN A 105 17.22 -11.39 11.83
N ASP A 106 18.49 -11.30 12.22
CA ASP A 106 18.88 -10.72 13.51
C ASP A 106 18.91 -9.19 13.46
N ASP A 107 19.26 -8.63 12.32
CA ASP A 107 19.42 -7.18 12.16
C ASP A 107 18.17 -6.55 11.52
N ASP A 108 17.94 -5.28 11.82
CA ASP A 108 16.93 -4.49 11.13
C ASP A 108 17.29 -4.37 9.65
N ILE A 109 16.26 -4.36 8.80
CA ILE A 109 16.44 -4.28 7.37
C ILE A 109 15.86 -2.95 6.86
N ILE A 110 16.66 -2.21 6.11
CA ILE A 110 16.19 -1.02 5.40
C ILE A 110 15.44 -1.50 4.16
N PHE A 111 14.18 -1.12 4.06
CA PHE A 111 13.30 -1.59 3.01
C PHE A 111 12.61 -0.40 2.35
N ASN A 112 13.38 0.35 1.54
CA ASN A 112 12.89 1.54 0.85
C ASN A 112 12.45 1.18 -0.55
N LEU A 113 11.25 1.62 -0.92
CA LEU A 113 10.59 1.22 -2.17
C LEU A 113 10.11 2.43 -2.96
N ARG A 114 10.18 2.32 -4.28
CA ARG A 114 9.47 3.21 -5.19
C ARG A 114 8.07 2.64 -5.34
N VAL A 115 7.05 3.47 -5.16
CA VAL A 115 5.67 2.99 -5.06
C VAL A 115 4.75 3.81 -5.94
N THR A 116 3.85 3.12 -6.63
CA THR A 116 2.65 3.69 -7.23
C THR A 116 1.47 2.82 -6.84
N GLU A 117 0.41 3.45 -6.34
CA GLU A 117 -0.82 2.75 -5.97
C GLU A 117 -2.01 3.40 -6.62
N ILE A 118 -2.97 2.57 -7.03
CA ILE A 118 -4.22 3.01 -7.64
C ILE A 118 -5.36 2.47 -6.78
N PHE A 119 -6.33 3.35 -6.50
CA PHE A 119 -7.50 3.03 -5.69
C PHE A 119 -8.76 3.29 -6.50
N ARG A 120 -9.82 2.54 -6.21
CA ARG A 120 -11.14 2.83 -6.77
C ARG A 120 -12.13 3.00 -5.62
N LYS A 121 -13.19 3.76 -5.88
CA LYS A 121 -14.24 3.95 -4.91
C LYS A 121 -15.24 2.82 -5.00
N GLU A 122 -15.50 2.17 -3.86
CA GLU A 122 -16.49 1.11 -3.74
C GLU A 122 -17.41 1.46 -2.58
N ASN A 123 -18.71 1.61 -2.85
CA ASN A 123 -19.68 1.92 -1.80
C ASN A 123 -19.29 3.14 -0.97
N GLY A 124 -18.76 4.17 -1.62
CA GLY A 124 -18.36 5.41 -0.96
C GLY A 124 -17.01 5.36 -0.26
N GLU A 125 -16.28 4.26 -0.38
CA GLU A 125 -14.98 4.09 0.29
C GLU A 125 -13.88 3.81 -0.72
N TRP A 126 -12.70 4.40 -0.49
CA TRP A 126 -11.52 4.11 -1.29
C TRP A 126 -10.98 2.72 -0.96
N LYS A 127 -10.68 1.94 -2.00
CA LYS A 127 -10.09 0.59 -1.86
C LYS A 127 -8.89 0.45 -2.78
N LEU A 128 -7.84 -0.14 -2.27
CA LEU A 128 -6.61 -0.40 -3.02
C LEU A 128 -6.87 -1.45 -4.11
N MET A 129 -6.61 -1.08 -5.35
CA MET A 129 -6.83 -1.93 -6.51
C MET A 129 -5.51 -2.40 -7.12
N HIS A 130 -4.48 -1.56 -7.07
CA HIS A 130 -3.19 -1.87 -7.66
C HIS A 130 -2.06 -1.28 -6.83
N ARG A 131 -1.01 -2.06 -6.63
CA ARG A 131 0.24 -1.59 -6.04
C ARG A 131 1.40 -2.07 -6.88
N HIS A 132 2.26 -1.15 -7.27
CA HIS A 132 3.57 -1.47 -7.85
C HIS A 132 4.63 -0.90 -6.92
N ALA A 133 5.49 -1.76 -6.40
CA ALA A 133 6.57 -1.34 -5.53
C ALA A 133 7.84 -2.09 -5.90
N ASP A 134 8.93 -1.36 -6.09
CA ASP A 134 10.21 -1.97 -6.32
C ASP A 134 11.29 -1.28 -5.49
N LYS A 135 12.46 -1.89 -5.43
CA LYS A 135 13.54 -1.42 -4.56
C LYS A 135 14.06 -0.05 -5.05
N LEU A 136 14.12 0.89 -4.09
CA LEU A 136 14.80 2.16 -4.33
C LEU A 136 16.31 1.94 -4.20
N THR A 137 17.03 2.32 -5.24
CA THR A 137 18.49 2.36 -5.19
C THR A 137 18.90 3.79 -4.95
N GLU A 138 19.57 4.05 -3.83
CA GLU A 138 20.05 5.38 -3.47
C GLU A 138 21.57 5.42 -3.62
N GLN A 139 22.05 6.53 -4.16
CA GLN A 139 23.48 6.76 -4.33
C GLN A 139 24.04 7.56 -3.16
#